data_222cf52cd3fdacf36c644f88daff4baf
#
_entry.id   222cf52cd3fdacf36c644f88daff4baf
#
_cell.length_a   1.000
_cell.length_b   1.000
_cell.length_c   1.000
_cell.angle_alpha   90.00
_cell.angle_beta   90.00
_cell.angle_gamma   90.00
#
_symmetry.space_group_name_H-M   'P 1'
#
loop_
_entity.id
_entity.type
_entity.pdbx_description
1 polymer ?
#
loop_
_entity_poly.entity_id
_entity_poly.type
_entity_poly.pdbx_seq_one_letter_code
_entity_poly.pdbx_strand_id
1 'polypeptide(L)'
;SEMCIRDRFYALPQSPQTLQQLLMVSGFDRYFQIVKCFRDEDLRADRQPEFTQIDCEMSFVEQEDVLNVFEGMAKHLFKYIKNIDFTEPFLRMTWADAMKYYGSDKPDIRFDMKFVELKDLTEGHNFVVFDSVPFVAGICAKGCASYTRKQLDELTDFVKRPQVGAKGLVYVRYEENGTFK
;
A
#
# COMPACT_ATOMS: atom_id res chain seq x y z
N SER A 1 -1.38 -9.49 24.01
CA SER A 1 -1.32 -10.81 24.63
C SER A 1 -1.21 -10.67 26.13
N GLU A 2 -2.01 -11.41 26.84
CA GLU A 2 -2.03 -11.45 28.29
C GLU A 2 -1.21 -12.65 28.76
N MET A 3 -0.29 -12.41 29.68
CA MET A 3 0.48 -13.48 30.29
C MET A 3 -0.10 -13.73 31.69
N CYS A 4 -0.64 -14.91 31.89
CA CYS A 4 -1.20 -15.32 33.18
C CYS A 4 -0.09 -15.79 34.12
N ILE A 5 0.05 -15.13 35.26
CA ILE A 5 0.89 -15.59 36.36
C ILE A 5 -0.03 -15.79 37.57
N ARG A 6 -0.36 -17.02 37.88
CA ARG A 6 -1.41 -17.39 38.83
C ARG A 6 -2.72 -16.75 38.37
N ASP A 7 -3.48 -16.12 39.19
CA ASP A 7 -4.79 -15.50 38.84
C ASP A 7 -4.66 -14.01 38.41
N ARG A 8 -3.49 -13.59 37.89
CA ARG A 8 -3.23 -12.21 37.47
C ARG A 8 -2.70 -12.17 36.04
N PHE A 9 -3.13 -11.16 35.30
CA PHE A 9 -2.72 -10.88 33.92
C PHE A 9 -1.90 -9.61 33.88
N TYR A 10 -0.83 -9.61 33.10
CA TYR A 10 -0.06 -8.42 32.79
C TYR A 10 -0.25 -8.06 31.33
N ALA A 11 -0.75 -6.86 31.05
CA ALA A 11 -0.81 -6.34 29.69
C ALA A 11 0.60 -5.94 29.24
N LEU A 12 0.99 -6.44 28.06
CA LEU A 12 2.22 -6.00 27.40
C LEU A 12 1.99 -4.67 26.68
N PRO A 13 2.99 -3.76 26.59
CA PRO A 13 2.82 -2.46 25.99
C PRO A 13 2.59 -2.58 24.47
N GLN A 14 1.49 -1.97 23.99
CA GLN A 14 1.20 -1.88 22.55
C GLN A 14 2.11 -0.87 21.84
N SER A 15 2.42 0.22 22.52
CA SER A 15 3.30 1.30 22.04
C SER A 15 3.79 2.14 23.23
N PRO A 16 4.86 2.94 23.08
CA PRO A 16 5.37 3.81 24.13
C PRO A 16 4.58 5.11 24.28
N GLN A 17 3.42 5.27 23.63
CA GLN A 17 2.72 6.56 23.45
C GLN A 17 2.42 7.30 24.75
N THR A 18 2.04 6.62 25.83
CA THR A 18 1.74 7.29 27.11
C THR A 18 2.96 8.01 27.67
N LEU A 19 4.14 7.38 27.63
CA LEU A 19 5.39 8.01 28.10
C LEU A 19 5.81 9.16 27.18
N GLN A 20 5.68 8.99 25.87
CA GLN A 20 5.98 10.02 24.89
C GLN A 20 5.12 11.26 25.13
N GLN A 21 3.81 11.11 25.30
CA GLN A 21 2.90 12.23 25.60
C GLN A 21 3.29 12.94 26.90
N LEU A 22 3.63 12.21 27.95
CA LEU A 22 4.07 12.81 29.20
C LEU A 22 5.35 13.64 29.03
N LEU A 23 6.30 13.17 28.25
CA LEU A 23 7.52 13.91 27.93
C LEU A 23 7.24 15.17 27.14
N MET A 24 6.36 15.12 26.13
CA MET A 24 5.96 16.28 25.34
C MET A 24 5.24 17.33 26.21
N VAL A 25 4.32 16.90 27.08
CA VAL A 25 3.67 17.79 28.05
C VAL A 25 4.67 18.41 29.03
N SER A 26 5.76 17.70 29.34
CA SER A 26 6.85 18.19 30.22
C SER A 26 7.76 19.20 29.52
N GLY A 27 7.56 19.51 28.23
CA GLY A 27 8.31 20.53 27.50
C GLY A 27 9.43 19.99 26.61
N PHE A 28 9.43 18.70 26.29
CA PHE A 28 10.33 18.17 25.28
C PHE A 28 9.75 18.48 23.88
N ASP A 29 10.57 19.04 22.99
CA ASP A 29 10.13 19.38 21.64
C ASP A 29 10.27 18.20 20.67
N ARG A 30 11.21 17.31 20.92
CA ARG A 30 11.49 16.14 20.08
C ARG A 30 11.92 14.96 20.94
N TYR A 31 11.32 13.82 20.67
CA TYR A 31 11.64 12.57 21.33
C TYR A 31 11.59 11.42 20.34
N PHE A 32 12.49 10.46 20.47
CA PHE A 32 12.39 9.19 19.77
C PHE A 32 12.81 8.02 20.65
N GLN A 33 12.29 6.86 20.32
CA GLN A 33 12.63 5.63 21.02
C GLN A 33 12.64 4.45 20.04
N ILE A 34 13.58 3.54 20.24
CA ILE A 34 13.56 2.21 19.61
C ILE A 34 13.03 1.24 20.65
N VAL A 35 11.83 0.72 20.45
CA VAL A 35 11.07 0.03 21.49
C VAL A 35 10.39 -1.22 20.97
N LYS A 36 10.31 -2.27 21.80
CA LYS A 36 9.48 -3.45 21.54
C LYS A 36 8.03 -3.15 21.84
N CYS A 37 7.20 -3.52 20.88
CA CYS A 37 5.74 -3.39 20.94
C CYS A 37 5.09 -4.74 20.78
N PHE A 38 3.89 -4.89 21.35
CA PHE A 38 3.14 -6.14 21.36
C PHE A 38 1.70 -5.87 20.93
N ARG A 39 1.21 -6.62 19.94
CA ARG A 39 -0.18 -6.51 19.49
C ARG A 39 -0.75 -7.90 19.28
N ASP A 40 -1.93 -8.14 19.85
CA ASP A 40 -2.72 -9.34 19.61
C ASP A 40 -3.58 -9.11 18.35
N GLU A 41 -3.00 -9.38 17.21
CA GLU A 41 -3.63 -9.22 15.89
C GLU A 41 -3.44 -10.49 15.08
N ASP A 42 -4.32 -10.70 14.09
CA ASP A 42 -4.18 -11.80 13.15
C ASP A 42 -2.84 -11.70 12.39
N LEU A 43 -2.12 -12.80 12.39
CA LEU A 43 -0.84 -12.89 11.69
C LEU A 43 -1.05 -12.78 10.18
N ARG A 44 -0.31 -11.87 9.57
CA ARG A 44 -0.19 -11.72 8.11
C ARG A 44 1.27 -11.91 7.73
N ALA A 45 1.55 -11.98 6.42
CA ALA A 45 2.90 -12.23 5.90
C ALA A 45 3.97 -11.29 6.48
N ASP A 46 3.60 -10.05 6.80
CA ASP A 46 4.47 -8.97 7.30
C ASP A 46 4.20 -8.55 8.74
N ARG A 47 3.29 -9.25 9.46
CA ARG A 47 2.90 -8.89 10.83
C ARG A 47 3.29 -9.96 11.83
N GLN A 48 3.89 -9.50 12.92
CA GLN A 48 4.25 -10.31 14.08
C GLN A 48 3.61 -9.75 15.34
N PRO A 49 3.24 -10.58 16.34
CA PRO A 49 2.67 -10.10 17.60
C PRO A 49 3.67 -9.33 18.45
N GLU A 50 4.97 -9.59 18.28
CA GLU A 50 6.08 -8.84 18.88
C GLU A 50 6.90 -8.22 17.75
N PHE A 51 7.13 -6.91 17.81
CA PHE A 51 7.90 -6.17 16.80
C PHE A 51 8.58 -4.95 17.43
N THR A 52 9.58 -4.43 16.74
CA THR A 52 10.30 -3.22 17.18
C THR A 52 9.87 -2.03 16.34
N GLN A 53 9.56 -0.92 16.99
CA GLN A 53 9.28 0.36 16.36
C GLN A 53 10.43 1.35 16.58
N ILE A 54 10.69 2.17 15.57
CA ILE A 54 11.34 3.47 15.73
C ILE A 54 10.17 4.45 15.86
N ASP A 55 9.92 4.91 17.06
CA ASP A 55 8.80 5.76 17.38
C ASP A 55 9.28 7.17 17.71
N CYS A 56 8.63 8.19 17.15
CA CYS A 56 9.05 9.59 17.27
C CYS A 56 7.85 10.48 17.57
N GLU A 57 8.07 11.44 18.46
CA GLU A 57 7.13 12.50 18.76
C GLU A 57 7.81 13.86 18.57
N MET A 58 7.09 14.80 17.95
CA MET A 58 7.60 16.14 17.68
C MET A 58 6.51 17.18 17.95
N SER A 59 6.88 18.27 18.64
CA SER A 59 6.00 19.42 18.90
C SER A 59 6.22 20.51 17.87
N PHE A 60 5.19 21.34 17.64
CA PHE A 60 5.25 22.52 16.78
C PHE A 60 5.64 22.22 15.34
N VAL A 61 5.13 21.10 14.78
CA VAL A 61 5.43 20.65 13.43
C VAL A 61 4.15 20.47 12.61
N GLU A 62 4.29 20.66 11.31
CA GLU A 62 3.28 20.35 10.32
C GLU A 62 3.54 18.98 9.68
N GLN A 63 2.61 18.48 8.87
CA GLN A 63 2.71 17.19 8.20
C GLN A 63 4.01 17.04 7.40
N GLU A 64 4.41 18.07 6.65
CA GLU A 64 5.62 18.02 5.83
C GLU A 64 6.90 17.94 6.65
N ASP A 65 6.93 18.51 7.85
CA ASP A 65 8.09 18.39 8.73
C ASP A 65 8.32 16.95 9.17
N VAL A 66 7.22 16.25 9.52
CA VAL A 66 7.27 14.80 9.86
C VAL A 66 7.73 13.98 8.68
N LEU A 67 7.13 14.21 7.50
CA LEU A 67 7.50 13.49 6.28
C LEU A 67 8.97 13.71 5.91
N ASN A 68 9.48 14.92 6.01
CA ASN A 68 10.87 15.25 5.71
C ASN A 68 11.85 14.57 6.67
N VAL A 69 11.54 14.50 7.96
CA VAL A 69 12.37 13.78 8.93
C VAL A 69 12.47 12.30 8.59
N PHE A 70 11.34 11.63 8.32
CA PHE A 70 11.35 10.21 8.00
C PHE A 70 11.90 9.91 6.60
N GLU A 71 11.70 10.80 5.63
CA GLU A 71 12.36 10.69 4.33
C GLU A 71 13.89 10.79 4.48
N GLY A 72 14.37 11.76 5.26
CA GLY A 72 15.79 11.91 5.56
C GLY A 72 16.37 10.66 6.25
N MET A 73 15.66 10.10 7.22
CA MET A 73 16.04 8.87 7.91
C MET A 73 16.11 7.70 6.92
N ALA A 74 15.10 7.49 6.09
CA ALA A 74 15.07 6.42 5.10
C ALA A 74 16.22 6.55 4.10
N LYS A 75 16.45 7.74 3.53
CA LYS A 75 17.57 8.01 2.62
C LYS A 75 18.92 7.72 3.27
N HIS A 76 19.11 8.15 4.51
CA HIS A 76 20.34 7.89 5.26
C HIS A 76 20.58 6.38 5.46
N LEU A 77 19.57 5.63 5.89
CA LEU A 77 19.66 4.19 6.10
C LEU A 77 19.99 3.44 4.81
N PHE A 78 19.32 3.76 3.71
CA PHE A 78 19.59 3.10 2.43
C PHE A 78 20.99 3.43 1.92
N LYS A 79 21.44 4.67 2.05
CA LYS A 79 22.80 5.07 1.69
C LYS A 79 23.84 4.35 2.55
N TYR A 80 23.66 4.33 3.87
CA TYR A 80 24.64 3.74 4.80
C TYR A 80 24.72 2.22 4.68
N ILE A 81 23.55 1.52 4.58
CA ILE A 81 23.50 0.05 4.63
C ILE A 81 23.64 -0.56 3.23
N LYS A 82 23.05 0.03 2.23
CA LYS A 82 22.94 -0.52 0.86
C LYS A 82 23.78 0.23 -0.16
N ASN A 83 24.39 1.35 0.21
CA ASN A 83 25.08 2.28 -0.71
C ASN A 83 24.19 2.75 -1.88
N ILE A 84 22.87 2.91 -1.58
CA ILE A 84 21.87 3.44 -2.52
C ILE A 84 21.60 4.88 -2.14
N ASP A 85 21.82 5.81 -3.08
CA ASP A 85 21.58 7.24 -2.89
C ASP A 85 20.29 7.66 -3.61
N PHE A 86 19.31 8.12 -2.87
CA PHE A 86 18.07 8.70 -3.41
C PHE A 86 18.25 10.21 -3.53
N THR A 87 18.54 10.70 -4.72
CA THR A 87 18.74 12.13 -4.98
C THR A 87 17.42 12.90 -5.00
N GLU A 88 16.37 12.28 -5.55
CA GLU A 88 15.06 12.91 -5.68
C GLU A 88 14.24 12.81 -4.39
N PRO A 89 13.34 13.77 -4.12
CA PRO A 89 12.34 13.65 -3.06
C PRO A 89 11.43 12.44 -3.26
N PHE A 90 10.98 11.83 -2.18
CA PHE A 90 9.98 10.78 -2.28
C PHE A 90 8.64 11.36 -2.72
N LEU A 91 7.95 10.63 -3.59
CA LEU A 91 6.64 11.02 -4.09
C LEU A 91 5.64 11.20 -2.94
N ARG A 92 4.96 12.33 -2.91
CA ARG A 92 3.80 12.57 -2.05
C ARG A 92 2.55 12.17 -2.82
N MET A 93 1.80 11.22 -2.30
CA MET A 93 0.58 10.73 -2.91
C MET A 93 -0.56 10.78 -1.89
N THR A 94 -1.71 11.31 -2.29
CA THR A 94 -2.89 11.27 -1.44
C THR A 94 -3.48 9.85 -1.39
N TRP A 95 -4.20 9.53 -0.32
CA TRP A 95 -4.93 8.26 -0.25
C TRP A 95 -5.94 8.13 -1.40
N ALA A 96 -6.61 9.22 -1.74
CA ALA A 96 -7.58 9.24 -2.85
C ALA A 96 -6.93 8.90 -4.19
N ASP A 97 -5.74 9.45 -4.47
CA ASP A 97 -4.98 9.14 -5.68
C ASP A 97 -4.48 7.69 -5.68
N ALA A 98 -3.99 7.20 -4.55
CA ALA A 98 -3.55 5.82 -4.41
C ALA A 98 -4.70 4.83 -4.71
N MET A 99 -5.87 5.08 -4.15
CA MET A 99 -7.05 4.25 -4.41
C MET A 99 -7.56 4.40 -5.84
N LYS A 100 -7.60 5.62 -6.38
CA LYS A 100 -8.07 5.90 -7.75
C LYS A 100 -7.20 5.24 -8.82
N TYR A 101 -5.89 5.36 -8.69
CA TYR A 101 -4.97 4.93 -9.75
C TYR A 101 -4.41 3.52 -9.55
N TYR A 102 -4.44 2.99 -8.33
CA TYR A 102 -3.82 1.69 -8.03
C TYR A 102 -4.73 0.73 -7.26
N GLY A 103 -5.82 1.21 -6.68
CA GLY A 103 -6.74 0.38 -5.88
C GLY A 103 -6.14 -0.13 -4.58
N SER A 104 -5.08 0.51 -4.09
CA SER A 104 -4.34 0.10 -2.90
C SER A 104 -3.80 1.32 -2.16
N ASP A 105 -3.80 1.26 -0.83
CA ASP A 105 -3.14 2.24 0.04
C ASP A 105 -1.61 2.10 0.09
N LYS A 106 -1.08 1.04 -0.53
CA LYS A 106 0.36 0.77 -0.67
C LYS A 106 0.72 0.44 -2.12
N PRO A 107 0.58 1.40 -3.05
CA PRO A 107 0.81 1.15 -4.46
C PRO A 107 2.27 0.83 -4.75
N ASP A 108 2.51 -0.16 -5.62
CA ASP A 108 3.81 -0.37 -6.21
C ASP A 108 3.94 0.51 -7.47
N ILE A 109 4.71 1.58 -7.34
CA ILE A 109 4.89 2.58 -8.41
C ILE A 109 6.09 2.30 -9.32
N ARG A 110 6.78 1.15 -9.17
CA ARG A 110 7.96 0.80 -9.97
C ARG A 110 7.62 0.50 -11.42
N PHE A 111 6.35 0.26 -11.72
CA PHE A 111 5.83 0.03 -13.07
C PHE A 111 4.57 0.87 -13.29
N ASP A 112 4.43 1.42 -14.49
CA ASP A 112 3.37 2.35 -14.84
C ASP A 112 2.12 1.60 -15.35
N MET A 113 1.33 1.04 -14.43
CA MET A 113 0.03 0.40 -14.72
C MET A 113 -1.07 1.02 -13.86
N LYS A 114 -1.39 2.27 -14.14
CA LYS A 114 -2.49 2.97 -13.46
C LYS A 114 -3.84 2.51 -13.98
N PHE A 115 -4.83 2.51 -13.12
CA PHE A 115 -6.22 2.38 -13.54
C PHE A 115 -6.64 3.56 -14.39
N VAL A 116 -7.35 3.25 -15.47
CA VAL A 116 -8.03 4.22 -16.35
C VAL A 116 -9.52 3.97 -16.21
N GLU A 117 -10.28 5.02 -15.88
CA GLU A 117 -11.73 4.93 -15.83
C GLU A 117 -12.29 4.86 -17.26
N LEU A 118 -13.16 3.90 -17.49
CA LEU A 118 -13.69 3.56 -18.82
C LEU A 118 -15.22 3.67 -18.89
N LYS A 119 -15.91 4.07 -17.80
CA LYS A 119 -17.38 4.08 -17.74
C LYS A 119 -17.97 4.92 -18.86
N ASP A 120 -17.48 6.13 -19.06
CA ASP A 120 -17.96 7.05 -20.10
C ASP A 120 -17.80 6.51 -21.53
N LEU A 121 -16.80 5.63 -21.74
CA LEU A 121 -16.52 5.02 -23.04
C LEU A 121 -17.28 3.71 -23.26
N THR A 122 -17.78 3.09 -22.22
CA THR A 122 -18.38 1.75 -22.29
C THR A 122 -19.89 1.75 -22.07
N GLU A 123 -20.45 2.85 -21.58
CA GLU A 123 -21.88 2.98 -21.30
C GLU A 123 -22.70 3.06 -22.60
N GLY A 124 -23.87 2.39 -22.64
CA GLY A 124 -24.80 2.46 -23.75
C GLY A 124 -24.46 1.56 -24.94
N HIS A 125 -23.46 0.70 -24.83
CA HIS A 125 -23.08 -0.23 -25.89
C HIS A 125 -23.74 -1.62 -25.78
N ASN A 126 -24.76 -1.78 -24.94
CA ASN A 126 -25.53 -3.01 -24.72
C ASN A 126 -24.67 -4.17 -24.22
N PHE A 127 -23.61 -3.87 -23.48
CA PHE A 127 -22.84 -4.88 -22.79
C PHE A 127 -23.17 -4.86 -21.30
N VAL A 128 -24.06 -5.74 -20.89
CA VAL A 128 -24.68 -5.80 -19.54
C VAL A 128 -23.64 -5.73 -18.43
N VAL A 129 -22.46 -6.32 -18.63
CA VAL A 129 -21.38 -6.33 -17.61
C VAL A 129 -20.91 -4.91 -17.30
N PHE A 130 -20.85 -4.02 -18.29
CA PHE A 130 -20.41 -2.63 -18.11
C PHE A 130 -21.56 -1.68 -17.83
N ASP A 131 -22.73 -1.94 -18.45
CA ASP A 131 -23.91 -1.08 -18.30
C ASP A 131 -24.51 -1.18 -16.89
N SER A 132 -24.43 -2.36 -16.26
CA SER A 132 -25.04 -2.63 -14.94
C SER A 132 -24.26 -2.12 -13.73
N VAL A 133 -23.06 -1.58 -13.91
CA VAL A 133 -22.19 -1.16 -12.82
C VAL A 133 -21.91 0.34 -12.85
N PRO A 134 -21.79 1.00 -11.69
CA PRO A 134 -21.50 2.44 -11.63
C PRO A 134 -20.08 2.81 -12.01
N PHE A 135 -19.15 1.85 -11.97
CA PHE A 135 -17.73 2.09 -12.21
C PHE A 135 -17.12 0.98 -13.08
N VAL A 136 -16.39 1.38 -14.10
CA VAL A 136 -15.61 0.50 -14.99
C VAL A 136 -14.21 1.06 -15.09
N ALA A 137 -13.23 0.26 -14.75
CA ALA A 137 -11.81 0.63 -14.90
C ALA A 137 -11.02 -0.50 -15.56
N GLY A 138 -9.96 -0.13 -16.22
CA GLY A 138 -9.02 -1.06 -16.83
C GLY A 138 -7.58 -0.64 -16.59
N ILE A 139 -6.65 -1.52 -16.93
CA ILE A 139 -5.22 -1.24 -16.97
C ILE A 139 -4.68 -1.51 -18.37
N CYS A 140 -3.64 -0.78 -18.75
CA CYS A 140 -2.89 -1.06 -19.97
C CYS A 140 -1.59 -1.79 -19.63
N ALA A 141 -1.55 -3.10 -19.88
CA ALA A 141 -0.35 -3.90 -19.70
C ALA A 141 0.52 -3.80 -20.97
N LYS A 142 1.43 -2.83 -20.99
CA LYS A 142 2.33 -2.58 -22.13
C LYS A 142 3.17 -3.82 -22.45
N GLY A 143 3.30 -4.17 -23.74
CA GLY A 143 4.09 -5.32 -24.20
C GLY A 143 3.39 -6.68 -24.08
N CYS A 144 2.17 -6.75 -23.52
CA CYS A 144 1.45 -8.01 -23.31
C CYS A 144 0.54 -8.42 -24.48
N ALA A 145 0.52 -7.67 -25.58
CA ALA A 145 -0.25 -8.04 -26.77
C ALA A 145 0.18 -9.39 -27.37
N SER A 146 1.44 -9.77 -27.17
CA SER A 146 2.02 -11.06 -27.63
C SER A 146 1.66 -12.26 -26.74
N TYR A 147 0.93 -12.07 -25.64
CA TYR A 147 0.54 -13.18 -24.76
C TYR A 147 -0.26 -14.23 -25.53
N THR A 148 0.14 -15.47 -25.33
CA THR A 148 -0.56 -16.62 -25.88
C THR A 148 -1.92 -16.81 -25.22
N ARG A 149 -2.82 -17.54 -25.88
CA ARG A 149 -4.11 -17.90 -25.30
C ARG A 149 -3.96 -18.58 -23.94
N LYS A 150 -3.00 -19.49 -23.81
CA LYS A 150 -2.73 -20.16 -22.52
C LYS A 150 -2.40 -19.18 -21.40
N GLN A 151 -1.57 -18.18 -21.67
CA GLN A 151 -1.23 -17.15 -20.67
C GLN A 151 -2.43 -16.29 -20.28
N LEU A 152 -3.31 -15.98 -21.23
CA LEU A 152 -4.55 -15.22 -20.95
C LEU A 152 -5.57 -16.06 -20.18
N ASP A 153 -5.65 -17.36 -20.46
CA ASP A 153 -6.48 -18.30 -19.69
C ASP A 153 -5.95 -18.43 -18.25
N GLU A 154 -4.63 -18.54 -18.07
CA GLU A 154 -3.98 -18.54 -16.74
C GLU A 154 -4.25 -17.25 -15.94
N LEU A 155 -4.22 -16.07 -16.59
CA LEU A 155 -4.61 -14.81 -15.98
C LEU A 155 -6.09 -14.79 -15.59
N THR A 156 -6.95 -15.31 -16.45
CA THR A 156 -8.38 -15.43 -16.18
C THR A 156 -8.64 -16.33 -14.98
N ASP A 157 -7.94 -17.44 -14.87
CA ASP A 157 -8.03 -18.35 -13.73
C ASP A 157 -7.46 -17.72 -12.46
N PHE A 158 -6.39 -16.94 -12.58
CA PHE A 158 -5.83 -16.18 -11.45
C PHE A 158 -6.82 -15.20 -10.85
N VAL A 159 -7.49 -14.38 -11.68
CA VAL A 159 -8.45 -13.39 -11.17
C VAL A 159 -9.72 -14.00 -10.60
N LYS A 160 -10.08 -15.23 -11.02
CA LYS A 160 -11.22 -15.99 -10.48
C LYS A 160 -10.95 -16.64 -9.13
N ARG A 161 -9.70 -16.68 -8.67
CA ARG A 161 -9.38 -17.28 -7.36
C ARG A 161 -10.15 -16.58 -6.23
N PRO A 162 -10.55 -17.32 -5.19
CA PRO A 162 -11.33 -16.74 -4.07
C PRO A 162 -10.67 -15.51 -3.42
N GLN A 163 -9.34 -15.43 -3.43
CA GLN A 163 -8.57 -14.33 -2.87
C GLN A 163 -8.71 -13.03 -3.69
N VAL A 164 -8.93 -13.14 -5.00
CA VAL A 164 -9.16 -12.01 -5.91
C VAL A 164 -10.64 -11.77 -6.11
N GLY A 165 -11.43 -12.82 -6.29
CA GLY A 165 -12.90 -12.80 -6.29
C GLY A 165 -13.54 -12.24 -7.55
N ALA A 166 -12.82 -12.06 -8.66
CA ALA A 166 -13.39 -11.62 -9.92
C ALA A 166 -14.21 -12.74 -10.59
N LYS A 167 -15.28 -12.37 -11.29
CA LYS A 167 -16.09 -13.33 -12.06
C LYS A 167 -15.46 -13.72 -13.39
N GLY A 168 -14.54 -12.92 -13.90
CA GLY A 168 -13.85 -13.12 -15.16
C GLY A 168 -12.88 -12.00 -15.48
N LEU A 169 -12.22 -12.10 -16.62
CA LEU A 169 -11.32 -11.11 -17.18
C LEU A 169 -11.83 -10.71 -18.55
N VAL A 170 -12.07 -9.42 -18.76
CA VAL A 170 -12.32 -8.85 -20.09
C VAL A 170 -11.00 -8.23 -20.55
N TYR A 171 -10.57 -8.54 -21.75
CA TYR A 171 -9.35 -8.00 -22.32
C TYR A 171 -9.49 -7.70 -23.81
N VAL A 172 -8.71 -6.74 -24.27
CA VAL A 172 -8.54 -6.41 -25.68
C VAL A 172 -7.05 -6.33 -25.95
N ARG A 173 -6.62 -6.90 -27.07
CA ARG A 173 -5.23 -6.78 -27.55
C ARG A 173 -5.14 -5.72 -28.60
N TYR A 174 -4.21 -4.80 -28.43
CA TYR A 174 -3.84 -3.82 -29.44
C TYR A 174 -2.52 -4.26 -30.07
N GLU A 175 -2.56 -4.55 -31.35
CA GLU A 175 -1.40 -5.04 -32.12
C GLU A 175 -0.63 -3.89 -32.78
N GLU A 176 0.64 -4.11 -33.10
CA GLU A 176 1.50 -3.11 -33.72
C GLU A 176 0.97 -2.56 -35.06
N ASN A 177 0.16 -3.35 -35.76
CA ASN A 177 -0.51 -2.94 -36.99
C ASN A 177 -1.74 -2.02 -36.79
N GLY A 178 -2.03 -1.64 -35.55
CA GLY A 178 -3.17 -0.78 -35.19
C GLY A 178 -4.51 -1.52 -35.10
N THR A 179 -4.52 -2.85 -35.09
CA THR A 179 -5.76 -3.62 -34.95
C THR A 179 -6.03 -4.03 -33.51
N PHE A 180 -7.32 -4.13 -33.19
CA PHE A 180 -7.80 -4.65 -31.91
C PHE A 180 -8.28 -6.10 -32.10
N LYS A 181 -7.96 -6.95 -31.16
CA LYS A 181 -8.45 -8.34 -31.09
C LYS A 181 -9.00 -8.66 -29.72
#